data_cb496cb1e48b10db93bd052d54f8e6a9
#
_entry.id   cb496cb1e48b10db93bd052d54f8e6a9
#
_cell.length_a   1.000
_cell.length_b   1.000
_cell.length_c   1.000
_cell.angle_alpha   90.00
_cell.angle_beta   90.00
_cell.angle_gamma   90.00
#
_symmetry.space_group_name_H-M   'P 1'
#
loop_
_entity.id
_entity.type
_entity.pdbx_description
1 polymer ?
#
loop_
_entity_poly.entity_id
_entity_poly.type
_entity_poly.pdbx_seq_one_letter_code
_entity_poly.pdbx_strand_id
1 'polypeptide(L)'
;MLTLINTNRMAPPISPVGLEYVAEAARRTGIDVSVLDLGLSPAPDDALRDYFARHTPSLIGLSFRNVDDCFWPSAQWFVPELRELVTRIRVLSDAPVVIGGVGFSIFAERIVQHVDADFGIRGDGEGATAALYWALARGRGFEKVQGLLWRSDGVLRSNPPAWPSDLSLPTRRDVVDHATYFARGGQCGFETKRGCGRRCLYCADPLSKGPVARVRRPAEVADEIESLLAQGIDVLHTCDAEFNLPRDHAMAVCDELIRRRLGERVRWYAYLAVTPFDRELADAMRRAGCVGINFTGDAASGLMLNTYRQPHRVQDLGRAVQLCREVGIRVMVDLLLGGPGETHETAAETIAFLKGTDVDCVGAACAVRIYPGTGMVEALERQGAIEQNPGLRRKYTGPVDFFRPTFYVSPALGSDPAALVKDLIAGDERFFEPTAEQPDAETTDHNYNDNADLVDAIRAGARGAYWDILLDLRRR
;
A
#
# COMPACT_ATOMS: atom_id res chain seq x y z
N MET A 1 -25.82 -1.55 15.53
CA MET A 1 -24.76 -0.63 15.06
C MET A 1 -23.48 -1.42 14.74
N LEU A 2 -22.84 -1.13 13.62
CA LEU A 2 -21.50 -1.58 13.25
C LEU A 2 -20.48 -0.51 13.64
N THR A 3 -19.46 -0.87 14.41
CA THR A 3 -18.32 0.02 14.69
C THR A 3 -17.15 -0.40 13.82
N LEU A 4 -16.60 0.52 13.03
CA LEU A 4 -15.37 0.33 12.27
C LEU A 4 -14.22 1.09 12.94
N ILE A 5 -13.08 0.44 13.11
CA ILE A 5 -11.91 1.02 13.77
C ILE A 5 -10.75 1.10 12.77
N ASN A 6 -10.23 2.31 12.53
CA ASN A 6 -8.96 2.50 11.84
C ASN A 6 -7.81 2.20 12.82
N THR A 7 -7.01 1.18 12.49
CA THR A 7 -5.89 0.74 13.35
C THR A 7 -4.54 1.29 12.91
N ASN A 8 -4.47 1.99 11.75
CA ASN A 8 -3.21 2.49 11.20
C ASN A 8 -2.75 3.75 11.92
N ARG A 9 -1.61 3.67 12.59
CA ARG A 9 -1.02 4.74 13.40
C ARG A 9 0.31 5.27 12.85
N MET A 10 0.64 4.90 11.61
CA MET A 10 1.87 5.37 10.95
C MET A 10 1.82 6.91 10.78
N ALA A 11 2.97 7.55 10.94
CA ALA A 11 3.14 8.97 10.69
C ALA A 11 4.06 9.19 9.47
N PRO A 12 3.69 10.08 8.52
CA PRO A 12 2.46 10.87 8.44
C PRO A 12 1.19 10.02 8.30
N PRO A 13 0.04 10.46 8.85
CA PRO A 13 -1.18 9.67 8.82
C PRO A 13 -1.76 9.60 7.41
N ILE A 14 -2.24 8.42 7.05
CA ILE A 14 -2.85 8.14 5.75
C ILE A 14 -4.34 7.86 5.95
N SER A 15 -5.21 8.57 5.20
CA SER A 15 -6.65 8.36 5.29
C SER A 15 -7.05 6.91 4.94
N PRO A 16 -7.95 6.29 5.71
CA PRO A 16 -8.28 4.87 5.59
C PRO A 16 -9.32 4.61 4.49
N VAL A 17 -8.94 4.83 3.22
CA VAL A 17 -9.83 4.75 2.03
C VAL A 17 -10.70 3.49 2.02
N GLY A 18 -10.11 2.31 2.24
CA GLY A 18 -10.85 1.04 2.25
C GLY A 18 -11.88 0.97 3.38
N LEU A 19 -11.57 1.51 4.57
CA LEU A 19 -12.52 1.57 5.68
C LEU A 19 -13.71 2.47 5.35
N GLU A 20 -13.46 3.61 4.68
CA GLU A 20 -14.52 4.54 4.28
C GLU A 20 -15.47 3.91 3.26
N TYR A 21 -14.94 3.16 2.29
CA TYR A 21 -15.77 2.42 1.33
C TYR A 21 -16.62 1.36 2.02
N VAL A 22 -16.05 0.61 2.95
CA VAL A 22 -16.80 -0.38 3.77
C VAL A 22 -17.88 0.30 4.60
N ALA A 23 -17.59 1.43 5.24
CA ALA A 23 -18.54 2.17 6.05
C ALA A 23 -19.75 2.64 5.23
N GLU A 24 -19.50 3.27 4.09
CA GLU A 24 -20.56 3.78 3.23
C GLU A 24 -21.35 2.65 2.55
N ALA A 25 -20.68 1.58 2.13
CA ALA A 25 -21.36 0.40 1.59
C ALA A 25 -22.29 -0.24 2.62
N ALA A 26 -21.86 -0.35 3.88
CA ALA A 26 -22.70 -0.85 4.97
C ALA A 26 -23.92 0.08 5.24
N ARG A 27 -23.71 1.42 5.27
CA ARG A 27 -24.78 2.40 5.42
C ARG A 27 -25.85 2.27 4.34
N ARG A 28 -25.46 2.04 3.09
CA ARG A 28 -26.40 1.82 1.96
C ARG A 28 -27.30 0.59 2.14
N THR A 29 -26.91 -0.37 2.98
CA THR A 29 -27.73 -1.55 3.31
C THR A 29 -28.63 -1.33 4.54
N GLY A 30 -28.67 -0.11 5.10
CA GLY A 30 -29.48 0.24 6.27
C GLY A 30 -28.80 -0.09 7.60
N ILE A 31 -27.49 -0.37 7.61
CA ILE A 31 -26.73 -0.57 8.84
C ILE A 31 -26.32 0.79 9.42
N ASP A 32 -26.59 0.98 10.70
CA ASP A 32 -26.06 2.11 11.47
C ASP A 32 -24.57 1.88 11.70
N VAL A 33 -23.71 2.79 11.16
CA VAL A 33 -22.25 2.68 11.17
C VAL A 33 -21.62 3.86 11.90
N SER A 34 -20.77 3.54 12.86
CA SER A 34 -19.88 4.49 13.55
C SER A 34 -18.44 4.15 13.25
N VAL A 35 -17.58 5.18 13.16
CA VAL A 35 -16.14 5.01 12.94
C VAL A 35 -15.38 5.55 14.15
N LEU A 36 -14.46 4.72 14.69
CA LEU A 36 -13.46 5.14 15.66
C LEU A 36 -12.10 5.19 14.97
N ASP A 37 -11.56 6.39 14.83
CA ASP A 37 -10.28 6.59 14.16
C ASP A 37 -9.14 6.71 15.17
N LEU A 38 -8.39 5.61 15.35
CA LEU A 38 -7.21 5.57 16.23
C LEU A 38 -5.97 6.17 15.56
N GLY A 39 -5.96 6.28 14.22
CA GLY A 39 -4.85 6.86 13.45
C GLY A 39 -4.64 8.35 13.72
N LEU A 40 -5.69 9.07 14.08
CA LEU A 40 -5.61 10.49 14.43
C LEU A 40 -5.57 10.74 15.94
N SER A 41 -5.78 9.70 16.76
CA SER A 41 -5.87 9.86 18.22
C SER A 41 -4.48 9.96 18.87
N PRO A 42 -4.22 11.00 19.68
CA PRO A 42 -2.98 11.10 20.45
C PRO A 42 -2.96 10.13 21.65
N ALA A 43 -4.14 9.67 22.12
CA ALA A 43 -4.31 8.75 23.24
C ALA A 43 -5.30 7.63 22.87
N PRO A 44 -4.85 6.61 22.10
CA PRO A 44 -5.74 5.57 21.57
C PRO A 44 -6.49 4.77 22.64
N ASP A 45 -5.86 4.52 23.78
CA ASP A 45 -6.47 3.76 24.89
C ASP A 45 -7.59 4.54 25.58
N ASP A 46 -7.43 5.86 25.71
CA ASP A 46 -8.48 6.71 26.23
C ASP A 46 -9.63 6.81 25.23
N ALA A 47 -9.30 6.98 23.94
CA ALA A 47 -10.30 7.02 22.89
C ALA A 47 -11.14 5.73 22.81
N LEU A 48 -10.52 4.56 23.00
CA LEU A 48 -11.22 3.27 23.09
C LEU A 48 -12.16 3.22 24.30
N ARG A 49 -11.66 3.55 25.51
CA ARG A 49 -12.48 3.56 26.72
C ARG A 49 -13.68 4.51 26.61
N ASP A 50 -13.44 5.75 26.17
CA ASP A 50 -14.47 6.76 26.02
C ASP A 50 -15.51 6.38 24.95
N TYR A 51 -15.07 5.72 23.90
CA TYR A 51 -15.96 5.26 22.85
C TYR A 51 -16.89 4.16 23.35
N PHE A 52 -16.35 3.08 23.93
CA PHE A 52 -17.16 1.95 24.40
C PHE A 52 -17.98 2.24 25.67
N ALA A 53 -17.62 3.27 26.44
CA ALA A 53 -18.49 3.77 27.52
C ALA A 53 -19.81 4.39 26.99
N ARG A 54 -19.84 4.82 25.73
CA ARG A 54 -21.00 5.50 25.12
C ARG A 54 -21.71 4.69 24.01
N HIS A 55 -21.04 3.64 23.50
CA HIS A 55 -21.53 2.87 22.35
C HIS A 55 -21.47 1.37 22.64
N THR A 56 -22.54 0.66 22.27
CA THR A 56 -22.64 -0.79 22.36
C THR A 56 -22.85 -1.36 20.95
N PRO A 57 -21.76 -1.70 20.22
CA PRO A 57 -21.88 -2.25 18.88
C PRO A 57 -22.41 -3.68 18.88
N SER A 58 -22.99 -4.11 17.76
CA SER A 58 -23.32 -5.51 17.49
C SER A 58 -22.22 -6.24 16.70
N LEU A 59 -21.30 -5.48 16.10
CA LEU A 59 -20.12 -5.99 15.38
C LEU A 59 -19.05 -4.91 15.39
N ILE A 60 -17.80 -5.30 15.66
CA ILE A 60 -16.63 -4.42 15.60
C ILE A 60 -15.75 -4.87 14.43
N GLY A 61 -15.51 -3.98 13.47
CA GLY A 61 -14.63 -4.22 12.33
C GLY A 61 -13.30 -3.48 12.48
N LEU A 62 -12.18 -4.19 12.36
CA LEU A 62 -10.83 -3.62 12.40
C LEU A 62 -10.26 -3.55 10.98
N SER A 63 -9.81 -2.36 10.56
CA SER A 63 -9.13 -2.15 9.28
C SER A 63 -7.63 -2.31 9.48
N PHE A 64 -7.07 -3.47 9.09
CA PHE A 64 -5.64 -3.76 9.19
C PHE A 64 -4.97 -3.63 7.83
N ARG A 65 -4.39 -2.44 7.57
CA ARG A 65 -3.82 -2.06 6.29
C ARG A 65 -2.48 -2.73 6.01
N ASN A 66 -1.57 -2.74 6.98
CA ASN A 66 -0.19 -3.20 6.83
C ASN A 66 0.14 -4.28 7.85
N VAL A 67 0.75 -5.38 7.41
CA VAL A 67 1.28 -6.44 8.26
C VAL A 67 2.61 -6.04 8.89
N ASP A 68 3.40 -5.32 8.11
CA ASP A 68 4.71 -4.78 8.47
C ASP A 68 4.98 -3.49 7.66
N ASP A 69 6.09 -2.84 7.92
CA ASP A 69 6.51 -1.63 7.21
C ASP A 69 7.09 -1.90 5.82
N CYS A 70 7.25 -3.18 5.45
CA CYS A 70 7.81 -3.62 4.18
C CYS A 70 9.23 -3.06 3.90
N PHE A 71 9.99 -2.71 4.94
CA PHE A 71 11.27 -2.04 4.83
C PHE A 71 12.37 -2.75 5.65
N TRP A 72 13.56 -2.90 5.06
CA TRP A 72 14.75 -3.41 5.72
C TRP A 72 15.74 -2.24 5.95
N PRO A 73 16.39 -2.12 7.12
CA PRO A 73 16.47 -3.10 8.21
C PRO A 73 15.44 -2.91 9.36
N SER A 74 14.52 -1.94 9.30
CA SER A 74 13.54 -1.73 10.38
C SER A 74 12.70 -2.99 10.63
N ALA A 75 12.16 -3.59 9.58
CA ALA A 75 11.38 -4.83 9.63
C ALA A 75 10.31 -4.81 10.76
N GLN A 76 9.62 -3.68 10.90
CA GLN A 76 8.63 -3.47 11.95
C GLN A 76 7.39 -4.31 11.69
N TRP A 77 6.98 -5.12 12.68
CA TRP A 77 5.86 -6.05 12.55
C TRP A 77 4.66 -5.59 13.38
N PHE A 78 3.55 -5.26 12.72
CA PHE A 78 2.38 -4.64 13.36
C PHE A 78 1.35 -5.62 13.92
N VAL A 79 1.50 -6.93 13.71
CA VAL A 79 0.54 -7.94 14.21
C VAL A 79 0.50 -8.03 15.74
N PRO A 80 1.61 -7.88 16.49
CA PRO A 80 1.56 -7.82 17.96
C PRO A 80 0.67 -6.69 18.47
N GLU A 81 0.79 -5.49 17.89
CA GLU A 81 -0.03 -4.33 18.28
C GLU A 81 -1.52 -4.56 17.98
N LEU A 82 -1.83 -5.23 16.86
CA LEU A 82 -3.20 -5.63 16.54
C LEU A 82 -3.76 -6.60 17.57
N ARG A 83 -2.96 -7.58 18.03
CA ARG A 83 -3.35 -8.52 19.09
C ARG A 83 -3.65 -7.81 20.41
N GLU A 84 -2.78 -6.88 20.80
CA GLU A 84 -3.00 -6.08 22.01
C GLU A 84 -4.29 -5.25 21.91
N LEU A 85 -4.54 -4.64 20.73
CA LEU A 85 -5.77 -3.90 20.48
C LEU A 85 -7.02 -4.78 20.63
N VAL A 86 -7.02 -5.98 20.04
CA VAL A 86 -8.12 -6.95 20.19
C VAL A 86 -8.32 -7.31 21.66
N THR A 87 -7.24 -7.57 22.41
CA THR A 87 -7.31 -7.87 23.85
C THR A 87 -7.95 -6.72 24.63
N ARG A 88 -7.59 -5.46 24.34
CA ARG A 88 -8.19 -4.28 24.99
C ARG A 88 -9.67 -4.13 24.65
N ILE A 89 -10.04 -4.35 23.38
CA ILE A 89 -11.44 -4.31 22.94
C ILE A 89 -12.27 -5.36 23.70
N ARG A 90 -11.76 -6.56 23.89
CA ARG A 90 -12.43 -7.64 24.64
C ARG A 90 -12.73 -7.31 26.11
N VAL A 91 -11.91 -6.46 26.72
CA VAL A 91 -12.18 -5.94 28.08
C VAL A 91 -13.32 -4.92 28.10
N LEU A 92 -13.56 -4.24 26.99
CA LEU A 92 -14.50 -3.12 26.88
C LEU A 92 -15.83 -3.50 26.22
N SER A 93 -15.89 -4.61 25.48
CA SER A 93 -17.07 -5.02 24.70
C SER A 93 -17.10 -6.53 24.45
N ASP A 94 -18.29 -7.11 24.58
CA ASP A 94 -18.59 -8.51 24.22
C ASP A 94 -18.95 -8.69 22.74
N ALA A 95 -19.00 -7.60 21.96
CA ALA A 95 -19.35 -7.67 20.56
C ALA A 95 -18.29 -8.44 19.74
N PRO A 96 -18.71 -9.29 18.78
CA PRO A 96 -17.77 -10.02 17.93
C PRO A 96 -16.87 -9.07 17.13
N VAL A 97 -15.61 -9.50 16.94
CA VAL A 97 -14.57 -8.74 16.22
C VAL A 97 -14.30 -9.41 14.87
N VAL A 98 -14.40 -8.61 13.80
CA VAL A 98 -13.96 -8.98 12.45
C VAL A 98 -12.77 -8.14 12.02
N ILE A 99 -11.78 -8.78 11.39
CA ILE A 99 -10.60 -8.08 10.84
C ILE A 99 -10.64 -8.16 9.32
N GLY A 100 -10.35 -7.06 8.66
CA GLY A 100 -10.19 -6.96 7.22
C GLY A 100 -9.06 -6.01 6.82
N GLY A 101 -8.89 -5.82 5.53
CA GLY A 101 -7.90 -4.91 4.96
C GLY A 101 -6.82 -5.62 4.15
N VAL A 102 -5.97 -4.85 3.47
CA VAL A 102 -4.95 -5.38 2.54
C VAL A 102 -3.92 -6.24 3.28
N GLY A 103 -3.38 -5.74 4.40
CA GLY A 103 -2.42 -6.50 5.21
C GLY A 103 -3.02 -7.78 5.80
N PHE A 104 -4.29 -7.71 6.25
CA PHE A 104 -5.01 -8.89 6.71
C PHE A 104 -5.14 -9.94 5.59
N SER A 105 -5.50 -9.53 4.38
CA SER A 105 -5.80 -10.43 3.27
C SER A 105 -4.62 -11.30 2.84
N ILE A 106 -3.38 -10.85 3.06
CA ILE A 106 -2.16 -11.62 2.74
C ILE A 106 -1.98 -12.81 3.71
N PHE A 107 -2.34 -12.65 4.99
CA PHE A 107 -2.12 -13.64 6.03
C PHE A 107 -3.39 -13.98 6.82
N ALA A 108 -4.54 -13.99 6.19
CA ALA A 108 -5.85 -13.98 6.83
C ALA A 108 -6.01 -15.06 7.91
N GLU A 109 -5.73 -16.33 7.61
CA GLU A 109 -5.84 -17.45 8.56
C GLU A 109 -4.88 -17.28 9.77
N ARG A 110 -3.64 -16.86 9.47
CA ARG A 110 -2.61 -16.68 10.50
C ARG A 110 -2.95 -15.53 11.45
N ILE A 111 -3.47 -14.42 10.90
CA ILE A 111 -3.87 -13.27 11.72
C ILE A 111 -5.05 -13.61 12.61
N VAL A 112 -6.14 -14.21 12.07
CA VAL A 112 -7.31 -14.61 12.87
C VAL A 112 -6.91 -15.50 14.03
N GLN A 113 -6.02 -16.48 13.79
CA GLN A 113 -5.54 -17.37 14.84
C GLN A 113 -4.65 -16.67 15.86
N HIS A 114 -3.75 -15.78 15.41
CA HIS A 114 -2.76 -15.14 16.25
C HIS A 114 -3.37 -14.08 17.18
N VAL A 115 -4.36 -13.33 16.70
CA VAL A 115 -4.99 -12.24 17.47
C VAL A 115 -6.28 -12.63 18.15
N ASP A 116 -6.73 -13.87 17.97
CA ASP A 116 -7.98 -14.43 18.51
C ASP A 116 -9.23 -13.61 18.14
N ALA A 117 -9.34 -13.23 16.87
CA ALA A 117 -10.54 -12.61 16.34
C ALA A 117 -11.63 -13.66 16.06
N ASP A 118 -12.90 -13.25 16.14
CA ASP A 118 -14.05 -14.13 15.82
C ASP A 118 -14.16 -14.40 14.34
N PHE A 119 -13.90 -13.34 13.54
CA PHE A 119 -14.08 -13.35 12.11
C PHE A 119 -12.92 -12.65 11.38
N GLY A 120 -12.76 -13.01 10.12
CA GLY A 120 -11.90 -12.29 9.18
C GLY A 120 -12.59 -12.14 7.83
N ILE A 121 -12.30 -11.10 7.08
CA ILE A 121 -12.75 -10.92 5.68
C ILE A 121 -11.53 -10.73 4.80
N ARG A 122 -11.25 -11.72 3.94
CA ARG A 122 -10.21 -11.66 2.90
C ARG A 122 -10.79 -11.05 1.63
N GLY A 123 -10.06 -10.09 1.04
CA GLY A 123 -10.44 -9.42 -0.20
C GLY A 123 -11.34 -8.21 0.01
N ASP A 124 -12.29 -7.99 -0.91
CA ASP A 124 -13.16 -6.81 -0.87
C ASP A 124 -14.14 -6.87 0.31
N GLY A 125 -14.09 -5.85 1.14
CA GLY A 125 -14.84 -5.80 2.40
C GLY A 125 -16.24 -5.21 2.30
N GLU A 126 -16.57 -4.46 1.25
CA GLU A 126 -17.77 -3.64 1.16
C GLU A 126 -19.07 -4.46 1.30
N GLY A 127 -19.23 -5.44 0.43
CA GLY A 127 -20.40 -6.33 0.49
C GLY A 127 -20.30 -7.39 1.59
N ALA A 128 -19.07 -7.88 1.85
CA ALA A 128 -18.84 -8.96 2.81
C ALA A 128 -19.11 -8.53 4.25
N THR A 129 -18.72 -7.30 4.63
CA THR A 129 -18.97 -6.78 6.00
C THR A 129 -20.47 -6.61 6.27
N ALA A 130 -21.22 -6.05 5.29
CA ALA A 130 -22.65 -5.94 5.40
C ALA A 130 -23.34 -7.32 5.47
N ALA A 131 -22.89 -8.27 4.64
CA ALA A 131 -23.42 -9.64 4.65
C ALA A 131 -23.15 -10.35 5.99
N LEU A 132 -21.95 -10.18 6.57
CA LEU A 132 -21.61 -10.71 7.90
C LEU A 132 -22.49 -10.10 8.99
N TYR A 133 -22.69 -8.78 8.98
CA TYR A 133 -23.54 -8.11 9.96
C TYR A 133 -24.96 -8.70 9.97
N TRP A 134 -25.56 -8.88 8.80
CA TRP A 134 -26.88 -9.48 8.66
C TRP A 134 -26.91 -10.99 8.93
N ALA A 135 -25.83 -11.72 8.68
CA ALA A 135 -25.70 -13.13 9.03
C ALA A 135 -25.67 -13.31 10.56
N LEU A 136 -24.93 -12.45 11.28
CA LEU A 136 -24.91 -12.42 12.75
C LEU A 136 -26.29 -12.15 13.34
N ALA A 137 -27.00 -11.15 12.82
CA ALA A 137 -28.37 -10.82 13.28
C ALA A 137 -29.35 -12.00 13.09
N ARG A 138 -29.10 -12.90 12.14
CA ARG A 138 -29.94 -14.08 11.86
C ARG A 138 -29.41 -15.35 12.52
N GLY A 139 -28.19 -15.35 13.08
CA GLY A 139 -27.51 -16.51 13.64
C GLY A 139 -27.15 -17.60 12.61
N ARG A 140 -27.10 -17.27 11.31
CA ARG A 140 -26.84 -18.23 10.21
C ARG A 140 -26.43 -17.55 8.90
N GLY A 141 -25.90 -18.32 7.97
CA GLY A 141 -25.59 -17.87 6.60
C GLY A 141 -24.13 -17.46 6.42
N PHE A 142 -23.26 -17.83 7.35
CA PHE A 142 -21.82 -17.51 7.27
C PHE A 142 -21.16 -18.11 6.03
N GLU A 143 -21.61 -19.29 5.59
CA GLU A 143 -21.15 -19.98 4.39
C GLU A 143 -21.42 -19.21 3.08
N LYS A 144 -22.27 -18.19 3.13
CA LYS A 144 -22.62 -17.32 1.98
C LYS A 144 -21.86 -16.01 1.96
N VAL A 145 -21.16 -15.68 3.05
CA VAL A 145 -20.37 -14.43 3.15
C VAL A 145 -19.04 -14.63 2.47
N GLN A 146 -18.80 -13.92 1.40
CA GLN A 146 -17.60 -14.08 0.60
C GLN A 146 -16.34 -13.63 1.33
N GLY A 147 -15.26 -14.40 1.19
CA GLY A 147 -13.99 -14.12 1.87
C GLY A 147 -14.01 -14.27 3.39
N LEU A 148 -15.13 -14.73 3.98
CA LEU A 148 -15.25 -14.86 5.42
C LEU A 148 -14.39 -16.01 5.96
N LEU A 149 -13.70 -15.72 7.05
CA LEU A 149 -13.07 -16.69 7.94
C LEU A 149 -13.84 -16.67 9.26
N TRP A 150 -14.20 -17.86 9.80
CA TRP A 150 -14.89 -18.00 11.08
C TRP A 150 -14.59 -19.34 11.75
N ARG A 151 -14.83 -19.45 13.03
CA ARG A 151 -14.70 -20.72 13.77
C ARG A 151 -16.04 -21.44 13.84
N SER A 152 -16.06 -22.73 13.53
CA SER A 152 -17.20 -23.63 13.74
C SER A 152 -16.66 -24.93 14.34
N ASP A 153 -17.21 -25.33 15.49
CA ASP A 153 -16.80 -26.53 16.23
C ASP A 153 -15.28 -26.59 16.49
N GLY A 154 -14.69 -25.44 16.82
CA GLY A 154 -13.25 -25.29 17.07
C GLY A 154 -12.36 -25.29 15.83
N VAL A 155 -12.93 -25.48 14.64
CA VAL A 155 -12.21 -25.49 13.35
C VAL A 155 -12.34 -24.13 12.66
N LEU A 156 -11.24 -23.59 12.18
CA LEU A 156 -11.26 -22.40 11.32
C LEU A 156 -11.75 -22.78 9.93
N ARG A 157 -12.84 -22.17 9.49
CA ARG A 157 -13.42 -22.31 8.15
C ARG A 157 -13.16 -21.03 7.35
N SER A 158 -13.09 -21.16 6.03
CA SER A 158 -12.93 -20.01 5.14
C SER A 158 -13.75 -20.19 3.87
N ASN A 159 -14.38 -19.08 3.45
CA ASN A 159 -14.98 -18.99 2.12
C ASN A 159 -13.97 -18.36 1.16
N PRO A 160 -14.00 -18.70 -0.15
CA PRO A 160 -13.18 -18.03 -1.14
C PRO A 160 -13.51 -16.52 -1.20
N PRO A 161 -12.51 -15.66 -1.40
CA PRO A 161 -12.75 -14.24 -1.64
C PRO A 161 -13.51 -14.05 -2.96
N ALA A 162 -14.35 -13.02 -3.01
CA ALA A 162 -14.95 -12.61 -4.27
C ALA A 162 -14.16 -11.48 -4.91
N TRP A 163 -14.05 -11.59 -6.20
CA TRP A 163 -13.47 -10.56 -7.04
C TRP A 163 -14.51 -10.15 -8.10
N PRO A 164 -15.57 -9.39 -7.73
CA PRO A 164 -16.63 -9.03 -8.67
C PRO A 164 -16.06 -8.24 -9.84
N SER A 165 -16.49 -8.59 -11.06
CA SER A 165 -16.02 -7.92 -12.29
C SER A 165 -16.45 -6.46 -12.37
N ASP A 166 -17.62 -6.13 -11.79
CA ASP A 166 -18.11 -4.76 -11.66
C ASP A 166 -17.67 -4.19 -10.29
N LEU A 167 -16.68 -3.30 -10.32
CA LEU A 167 -16.18 -2.63 -9.13
C LEU A 167 -16.93 -1.31 -8.93
N SER A 168 -18.04 -1.38 -8.20
CA SER A 168 -18.77 -0.19 -7.77
C SER A 168 -18.38 0.17 -6.34
N LEU A 169 -17.62 1.24 -6.18
CA LEU A 169 -17.22 1.78 -4.87
C LEU A 169 -18.06 3.01 -4.53
N PRO A 170 -18.33 3.25 -3.26
CA PRO A 170 -18.98 4.48 -2.82
C PRO A 170 -18.16 5.72 -3.20
N THR A 171 -18.86 6.77 -3.62
CA THR A 171 -18.24 8.07 -3.97
C THR A 171 -18.28 9.05 -2.80
N ARG A 172 -19.12 8.79 -1.80
CA ARG A 172 -19.22 9.63 -0.61
C ARG A 172 -18.13 9.30 0.38
N ARG A 173 -17.38 10.31 0.79
CA ARG A 173 -16.21 10.24 1.66
C ARG A 173 -16.37 11.24 2.80
N ASP A 174 -17.07 10.85 3.88
CA ASP A 174 -17.42 11.75 5.00
C ASP A 174 -17.45 11.07 6.38
N VAL A 175 -16.81 9.89 6.48
CA VAL A 175 -16.83 9.13 7.73
C VAL A 175 -15.60 9.35 8.61
N VAL A 176 -14.58 10.04 8.09
CA VAL A 176 -13.38 10.45 8.81
C VAL A 176 -13.11 11.94 8.66
N ASP A 177 -12.28 12.51 9.52
CA ASP A 177 -11.86 13.91 9.43
C ASP A 177 -10.77 14.10 8.36
N HIS A 178 -11.22 14.26 7.11
CA HIS A 178 -10.32 14.50 5.97
C HIS A 178 -9.49 15.77 6.11
N ALA A 179 -10.02 16.82 6.74
CA ALA A 179 -9.26 18.05 6.93
C ALA A 179 -8.04 17.81 7.81
N THR A 180 -8.19 17.05 8.89
CA THR A 180 -7.08 16.65 9.75
C THR A 180 -6.11 15.70 9.03
N TYR A 181 -6.60 14.72 8.27
CA TYR A 181 -5.73 13.86 7.45
C TYR A 181 -4.95 14.68 6.44
N PHE A 182 -5.57 15.60 5.74
CA PHE A 182 -4.90 16.46 4.77
C PHE A 182 -3.87 17.38 5.43
N ALA A 183 -4.21 17.95 6.59
CA ALA A 183 -3.29 18.82 7.32
C ALA A 183 -2.05 18.09 7.85
N ARG A 184 -2.20 16.82 8.26
CA ARG A 184 -1.13 16.02 8.89
C ARG A 184 -0.47 15.00 7.97
N GLY A 185 -1.16 14.57 6.89
CA GLY A 185 -0.72 13.55 5.95
C GLY A 185 -0.31 14.09 4.57
N GLY A 186 -0.65 15.36 4.28
CA GLY A 186 -0.22 16.05 3.06
C GLY A 186 -0.97 15.68 1.79
N GLN A 187 -1.77 14.61 1.80
CA GLN A 187 -2.55 14.11 0.65
C GLN A 187 -3.67 13.18 1.12
N CYS A 188 -4.66 12.93 0.26
CA CYS A 188 -5.66 11.89 0.47
C CYS A 188 -5.68 10.88 -0.67
N GLY A 189 -6.08 9.64 -0.37
CA GLY A 189 -6.14 8.57 -1.35
C GLY A 189 -7.48 8.48 -2.07
N PHE A 190 -7.48 7.94 -3.30
CA PHE A 190 -8.65 7.49 -4.05
C PHE A 190 -8.29 6.27 -4.90
N GLU A 191 -9.29 5.46 -5.27
CA GLU A 191 -9.07 4.29 -6.12
C GLU A 191 -9.80 4.44 -7.46
N THR A 192 -9.15 4.05 -8.57
CA THR A 192 -9.80 3.95 -9.88
C THR A 192 -10.08 2.51 -10.26
N LYS A 193 -9.35 1.58 -9.66
CA LYS A 193 -9.47 0.14 -9.90
C LYS A 193 -8.89 -0.66 -8.74
N ARG A 194 -9.15 -1.97 -8.72
CA ARG A 194 -8.53 -2.95 -7.81
C ARG A 194 -8.03 -4.17 -8.55
N GLY A 195 -7.00 -4.80 -7.98
CA GLY A 195 -6.39 -6.01 -8.53
C GLY A 195 -5.34 -5.71 -9.59
N CYS A 196 -4.50 -6.72 -9.83
CA CYS A 196 -3.41 -6.64 -10.82
C CYS A 196 -3.21 -8.01 -11.46
N GLY A 197 -3.22 -8.05 -12.80
CA GLY A 197 -2.98 -9.28 -13.57
C GLY A 197 -1.50 -9.61 -13.78
N ARG A 198 -0.58 -8.80 -13.26
CA ARG A 198 0.85 -9.06 -13.32
C ARG A 198 1.28 -10.13 -12.33
N ARG A 199 2.43 -10.73 -12.61
CA ARG A 199 3.01 -11.82 -11.80
C ARG A 199 4.44 -11.50 -11.39
N CYS A 200 4.68 -10.25 -10.94
CA CYS A 200 5.97 -9.84 -10.44
C CYS A 200 6.41 -10.78 -9.33
N LEU A 201 7.69 -11.18 -9.33
CA LEU A 201 8.24 -12.24 -8.50
C LEU A 201 7.88 -12.10 -7.01
N TYR A 202 7.94 -10.89 -6.50
CA TYR A 202 7.85 -10.52 -5.09
C TYR A 202 6.44 -10.06 -4.64
N CYS A 203 5.54 -9.75 -5.60
CA CYS A 203 4.37 -8.94 -5.33
C CYS A 203 3.21 -9.73 -4.72
N ALA A 204 2.68 -9.25 -3.59
CA ALA A 204 1.53 -9.82 -2.88
C ALA A 204 0.18 -9.15 -3.24
N ASP A 205 0.16 -8.10 -4.05
CA ASP A 205 -1.08 -7.40 -4.43
C ASP A 205 -2.15 -8.32 -5.05
N PRO A 206 -1.81 -9.25 -5.96
CA PRO A 206 -2.80 -10.19 -6.48
C PRO A 206 -3.46 -11.08 -5.42
N LEU A 207 -2.77 -11.35 -4.30
CA LEU A 207 -3.31 -12.15 -3.19
C LEU A 207 -4.32 -11.36 -2.34
N SER A 208 -4.14 -10.06 -2.23
CA SER A 208 -4.95 -9.18 -1.38
C SER A 208 -6.05 -8.43 -2.13
N LYS A 209 -5.82 -8.06 -3.39
CA LYS A 209 -6.73 -7.23 -4.21
C LYS A 209 -7.32 -7.96 -5.42
N GLY A 210 -6.91 -9.22 -5.64
CA GLY A 210 -7.35 -10.06 -6.77
C GLY A 210 -6.38 -10.08 -7.95
N PRO A 211 -6.39 -11.20 -8.72
CA PRO A 211 -5.43 -11.44 -9.80
C PRO A 211 -5.81 -10.80 -11.14
N VAL A 212 -6.88 -10.00 -11.18
CA VAL A 212 -7.39 -9.33 -12.40
C VAL A 212 -7.76 -7.90 -12.05
N ALA A 213 -7.36 -6.96 -12.90
CA ALA A 213 -7.76 -5.57 -12.73
C ALA A 213 -9.28 -5.43 -12.93
N ARG A 214 -9.96 -4.88 -11.94
CA ARG A 214 -11.39 -4.57 -11.92
C ARG A 214 -11.52 -3.06 -11.83
N VAL A 215 -12.20 -2.48 -12.78
CA VAL A 215 -12.20 -1.03 -12.99
C VAL A 215 -13.50 -0.39 -12.52
N ARG A 216 -13.41 0.83 -12.00
CA ARG A 216 -14.56 1.68 -11.69
C ARG A 216 -15.00 2.46 -12.91
N ARG A 217 -16.23 2.88 -12.94
CA ARG A 217 -16.71 3.83 -13.96
C ARG A 217 -15.99 5.18 -13.79
N PRO A 218 -15.39 5.76 -14.86
CA PRO A 218 -14.66 7.03 -14.76
C PRO A 218 -15.50 8.16 -14.13
N ALA A 219 -16.79 8.20 -14.39
CA ALA A 219 -17.70 9.18 -13.78
C ALA A 219 -17.76 9.05 -12.25
N GLU A 220 -17.76 7.84 -11.69
CA GLU A 220 -17.76 7.63 -10.23
C GLU A 220 -16.43 8.06 -9.60
N VAL A 221 -15.32 7.87 -10.30
CA VAL A 221 -14.01 8.36 -9.86
C VAL A 221 -14.02 9.89 -9.79
N ALA A 222 -14.55 10.54 -10.82
CA ALA A 222 -14.67 11.99 -10.85
C ALA A 222 -15.64 12.53 -9.76
N ASP A 223 -16.78 11.85 -9.51
CA ASP A 223 -17.72 12.21 -8.43
C ASP A 223 -17.03 12.15 -7.05
N GLU A 224 -16.20 11.14 -6.81
CA GLU A 224 -15.43 11.02 -5.57
C GLU A 224 -14.41 12.15 -5.43
N ILE A 225 -13.68 12.50 -6.48
CA ILE A 225 -12.72 13.61 -6.48
C ILE A 225 -13.45 14.94 -6.22
N GLU A 226 -14.61 15.17 -6.83
CA GLU A 226 -15.42 16.35 -6.55
C GLU A 226 -15.88 16.40 -5.09
N SER A 227 -16.23 15.26 -4.50
CA SER A 227 -16.59 15.15 -3.07
C SER A 227 -15.41 15.51 -2.15
N LEU A 228 -14.19 15.11 -2.48
CA LEU A 228 -12.99 15.48 -1.74
C LEU A 228 -12.62 16.97 -1.94
N LEU A 229 -12.72 17.49 -3.17
CA LEU A 229 -12.51 18.91 -3.46
C LEU A 229 -13.50 19.81 -2.70
N ALA A 230 -14.76 19.39 -2.55
CA ALA A 230 -15.76 20.13 -1.77
C ALA A 230 -15.40 20.22 -0.27
N GLN A 231 -14.55 19.33 0.22
CA GLN A 231 -13.99 19.32 1.58
C GLN A 231 -12.64 20.06 1.69
N GLY A 232 -12.18 20.71 0.60
CA GLY A 232 -10.93 21.45 0.56
C GLY A 232 -9.68 20.56 0.31
N ILE A 233 -9.87 19.32 -0.15
CA ILE A 233 -8.78 18.39 -0.44
C ILE A 233 -8.45 18.47 -1.92
N ASP A 234 -7.34 19.12 -2.25
CA ASP A 234 -6.90 19.40 -3.62
C ASP A 234 -5.63 18.65 -4.05
N VAL A 235 -5.05 17.85 -3.14
CA VAL A 235 -3.89 16.98 -3.41
C VAL A 235 -4.23 15.53 -3.10
N LEU A 236 -4.16 14.69 -4.14
CA LEU A 236 -4.62 13.32 -4.09
C LEU A 236 -3.52 12.35 -4.54
N HIS A 237 -3.68 11.08 -4.16
CA HIS A 237 -2.82 9.99 -4.62
C HIS A 237 -3.67 8.79 -5.00
N THR A 238 -3.43 8.15 -6.15
CA THR A 238 -4.12 6.90 -6.49
C THR A 238 -3.63 5.77 -5.59
N CYS A 239 -4.57 4.97 -5.07
CA CYS A 239 -4.27 3.76 -4.29
C CYS A 239 -4.26 2.50 -5.17
N ASP A 240 -4.26 2.68 -6.47
CA ASP A 240 -4.16 1.62 -7.46
C ASP A 240 -2.79 0.93 -7.38
N ALA A 241 -2.72 -0.36 -7.70
CA ALA A 241 -1.45 -1.05 -7.83
C ALA A 241 -0.58 -0.42 -8.94
N GLU A 242 -1.18 -0.20 -10.13
CA GLU A 242 -0.55 0.41 -11.29
C GLU A 242 -1.63 1.17 -12.07
N PHE A 243 -1.65 2.50 -12.00
CA PHE A 243 -2.73 3.31 -12.59
C PHE A 243 -2.94 3.04 -14.08
N ASN A 244 -1.87 2.86 -14.84
CA ASN A 244 -1.90 2.64 -16.29
C ASN A 244 -2.27 1.22 -16.73
N LEU A 245 -2.71 0.36 -15.82
CA LEU A 245 -3.14 -1.02 -16.14
C LEU A 245 -4.59 -1.28 -15.73
N PRO A 246 -5.53 -1.36 -16.67
CA PRO A 246 -5.41 -1.28 -18.13
C PRO A 246 -5.23 0.17 -18.65
N ARG A 247 -4.47 0.35 -19.74
CA ARG A 247 -4.22 1.67 -20.33
C ARG A 247 -5.50 2.40 -20.75
N ASP A 248 -6.44 1.70 -21.39
CA ASP A 248 -7.69 2.30 -21.88
C ASP A 248 -8.56 2.83 -20.75
N HIS A 249 -8.53 2.15 -19.58
CA HIS A 249 -9.21 2.65 -18.39
C HIS A 249 -8.54 3.92 -17.85
N ALA A 250 -7.21 3.95 -17.77
CA ALA A 250 -6.47 5.13 -17.36
C ALA A 250 -6.78 6.33 -18.26
N MET A 251 -6.81 6.12 -19.58
CA MET A 251 -7.23 7.14 -20.56
C MET A 251 -8.66 7.63 -20.28
N ALA A 252 -9.62 6.71 -20.09
CA ALA A 252 -11.01 7.07 -19.84
C ALA A 252 -11.19 7.87 -18.53
N VAL A 253 -10.43 7.55 -17.48
CA VAL A 253 -10.40 8.34 -16.23
C VAL A 253 -9.84 9.73 -16.49
N CYS A 254 -8.71 9.85 -17.19
CA CYS A 254 -8.12 11.15 -17.54
C CYS A 254 -9.08 12.00 -18.39
N ASP A 255 -9.71 11.41 -19.41
CA ASP A 255 -10.68 12.11 -20.26
C ASP A 255 -11.89 12.64 -19.47
N GLU A 256 -12.39 11.87 -18.51
CA GLU A 256 -13.50 12.31 -17.65
C GLU A 256 -13.07 13.46 -16.74
N LEU A 257 -11.87 13.40 -16.13
CA LEU A 257 -11.34 14.50 -15.32
C LEU A 257 -11.11 15.77 -16.14
N ILE A 258 -10.62 15.64 -17.38
CA ILE A 258 -10.45 16.76 -18.31
C ILE A 258 -11.81 17.34 -18.69
N ARG A 259 -12.78 16.48 -19.06
CA ARG A 259 -14.14 16.90 -19.43
C ARG A 259 -14.81 17.73 -18.34
N ARG A 260 -14.62 17.35 -17.07
CA ARG A 260 -15.14 18.09 -15.90
C ARG A 260 -14.23 19.25 -15.45
N ARG A 261 -13.11 19.48 -16.12
CA ARG A 261 -12.11 20.50 -15.76
C ARG A 261 -11.53 20.31 -14.35
N LEU A 262 -11.50 19.08 -13.84
CA LEU A 262 -10.97 18.79 -12.52
C LEU A 262 -9.43 18.92 -12.46
N GLY A 263 -8.73 18.68 -13.55
CA GLY A 263 -7.28 18.87 -13.65
C GLY A 263 -6.80 20.31 -13.41
N GLU A 264 -7.70 21.32 -13.50
CA GLU A 264 -7.40 22.71 -13.14
C GLU A 264 -7.49 22.98 -11.64
N ARG A 265 -8.10 22.06 -10.87
CA ARG A 265 -8.49 22.23 -9.46
C ARG A 265 -7.83 21.23 -8.53
N VAL A 266 -7.32 20.11 -9.05
CA VAL A 266 -6.71 19.03 -8.27
C VAL A 266 -5.31 18.72 -8.80
N ARG A 267 -4.41 18.41 -7.89
CA ARG A 267 -3.09 17.82 -8.18
C ARG A 267 -3.11 16.38 -7.69
N TRP A 268 -2.64 15.47 -8.50
CA TRP A 268 -2.61 14.08 -8.06
C TRP A 268 -1.34 13.36 -8.49
N TYR A 269 -1.03 12.30 -7.75
CA TYR A 269 0.13 11.44 -7.92
C TYR A 269 -0.32 10.00 -8.15
N ALA A 270 0.52 9.21 -8.83
CA ALA A 270 0.19 7.81 -9.13
C ALA A 270 1.42 6.91 -9.15
N TYR A 271 1.20 5.64 -8.81
CA TYR A 271 2.11 4.55 -9.14
C TYR A 271 1.79 4.02 -10.54
N LEU A 272 2.81 3.84 -11.38
CA LEU A 272 2.69 3.32 -12.74
C LEU A 272 3.68 2.21 -13.02
N ALA A 273 3.22 1.20 -13.76
CA ALA A 273 4.12 0.31 -14.48
C ALA A 273 4.84 1.10 -15.59
N VAL A 274 6.10 0.75 -15.85
CA VAL A 274 6.87 1.39 -16.94
C VAL A 274 6.18 1.23 -18.29
N THR A 275 5.51 0.10 -18.52
CA THR A 275 4.72 -0.16 -19.73
C THR A 275 3.36 -0.77 -19.40
N PRO A 276 2.29 -0.37 -20.13
CA PRO A 276 2.24 0.58 -21.25
C PRO A 276 2.26 2.05 -20.76
N PHE A 277 3.15 2.86 -21.31
CA PHE A 277 3.18 4.32 -21.09
C PHE A 277 3.67 5.00 -22.38
N ASP A 278 2.89 5.91 -22.91
CA ASP A 278 3.16 6.60 -24.16
C ASP A 278 2.82 8.09 -24.09
N ARG A 279 3.13 8.82 -25.14
CA ARG A 279 2.91 10.26 -25.20
C ARG A 279 1.47 10.68 -24.97
N GLU A 280 0.53 9.96 -25.56
CA GLU A 280 -0.90 10.27 -25.45
C GLU A 280 -1.38 10.16 -23.99
N LEU A 281 -0.98 9.07 -23.30
CA LEU A 281 -1.33 8.89 -21.88
C LEU A 281 -0.63 9.95 -21.00
N ALA A 282 0.64 10.25 -21.26
CA ALA A 282 1.37 11.27 -20.50
C ALA A 282 0.71 12.66 -20.62
N ASP A 283 0.35 13.08 -21.84
CA ASP A 283 -0.35 14.34 -22.09
C ASP A 283 -1.75 14.36 -21.43
N ALA A 284 -2.50 13.25 -21.49
CA ALA A 284 -3.81 13.13 -20.88
C ALA A 284 -3.69 13.20 -19.34
N MET A 285 -2.75 12.50 -18.73
CA MET A 285 -2.51 12.55 -17.27
C MET A 285 -2.15 13.96 -16.82
N ARG A 286 -1.24 14.65 -17.55
CA ARG A 286 -0.86 16.02 -17.21
C ARG A 286 -2.06 16.98 -17.26
N ARG A 287 -2.89 16.89 -18.29
CA ARG A 287 -4.12 17.70 -18.44
C ARG A 287 -5.18 17.35 -17.39
N ALA A 288 -5.22 16.10 -16.94
CA ALA A 288 -6.10 15.64 -15.87
C ALA A 288 -5.63 16.06 -14.47
N GLY A 289 -4.47 16.74 -14.34
CA GLY A 289 -3.95 17.25 -13.08
C GLY A 289 -2.90 16.37 -12.42
N CYS A 290 -2.38 15.33 -13.10
CA CYS A 290 -1.25 14.56 -12.61
C CYS A 290 0.01 15.42 -12.58
N VAL A 291 0.68 15.48 -11.43
CA VAL A 291 1.88 16.29 -11.21
C VAL A 291 3.10 15.45 -10.88
N GLY A 292 2.92 14.19 -10.49
CA GLY A 292 4.02 13.30 -10.17
C GLY A 292 3.67 11.84 -10.37
N ILE A 293 4.64 11.09 -10.88
CA ILE A 293 4.54 9.65 -11.14
C ILE A 293 5.68 8.94 -10.43
N ASN A 294 5.33 7.85 -9.75
CA ASN A 294 6.28 6.89 -9.24
C ASN A 294 6.24 5.63 -10.14
N PHE A 295 7.29 5.41 -10.92
CA PHE A 295 7.42 4.20 -11.72
C PHE A 295 7.99 3.05 -10.88
N THR A 296 7.31 1.90 -10.89
CA THR A 296 7.84 0.64 -10.39
C THR A 296 8.87 0.10 -11.40
N GLY A 297 10.06 0.72 -11.38
CA GLY A 297 11.15 0.38 -12.29
C GLY A 297 11.86 -0.93 -11.92
N ASP A 298 11.90 -1.25 -10.62
CA ASP A 298 12.57 -2.38 -9.97
C ASP A 298 14.08 -2.43 -10.27
N ALA A 299 14.48 -2.43 -11.52
CA ALA A 299 15.87 -2.49 -11.98
C ALA A 299 16.02 -1.87 -13.37
N ALA A 300 17.28 -1.58 -13.76
CA ALA A 300 17.64 -1.24 -15.13
C ALA A 300 18.76 -2.20 -15.65
N SER A 301 18.74 -3.44 -15.22
CA SER A 301 19.49 -4.57 -15.77
C SER A 301 18.53 -5.58 -16.40
N GLY A 302 18.82 -6.01 -17.63
CA GLY A 302 17.95 -6.96 -18.34
C GLY A 302 17.84 -8.31 -17.62
N LEU A 303 18.89 -8.75 -16.91
CA LEU A 303 18.87 -9.94 -16.08
C LEU A 303 17.88 -9.78 -14.93
N MET A 304 17.93 -8.67 -14.21
CA MET A 304 17.07 -8.44 -13.05
C MET A 304 15.62 -8.20 -13.43
N LEU A 305 15.35 -7.47 -14.51
CA LEU A 305 13.98 -7.32 -15.04
C LEU A 305 13.35 -8.67 -15.37
N ASN A 306 14.13 -9.58 -15.97
CA ASN A 306 13.69 -10.94 -16.26
C ASN A 306 13.43 -11.75 -14.97
N THR A 307 14.33 -11.66 -14.00
CA THR A 307 14.17 -12.30 -12.68
C THR A 307 12.90 -11.84 -11.96
N TYR A 308 12.67 -10.53 -11.93
CA TYR A 308 11.47 -9.93 -11.34
C TYR A 308 10.19 -10.16 -12.16
N ARG A 309 10.32 -10.78 -13.36
CA ARG A 309 9.19 -11.01 -14.29
C ARG A 309 8.57 -9.69 -14.79
N GLN A 310 9.40 -8.66 -14.95
CA GLN A 310 8.97 -7.39 -15.50
C GLN A 310 8.90 -7.46 -17.03
N PRO A 311 7.81 -6.96 -17.66
CA PRO A 311 7.65 -7.06 -19.12
C PRO A 311 8.32 -5.91 -19.88
N HIS A 312 8.75 -4.85 -19.19
CA HIS A 312 9.43 -3.73 -19.83
C HIS A 312 10.93 -3.99 -20.01
N ARG A 313 11.54 -3.24 -20.90
CA ARG A 313 12.98 -3.23 -21.14
C ARG A 313 13.61 -2.01 -20.48
N VAL A 314 14.93 -2.02 -20.33
CA VAL A 314 15.69 -0.89 -19.78
C VAL A 314 15.41 0.42 -20.54
N GLN A 315 15.35 0.36 -21.88
CA GLN A 315 15.08 1.53 -22.73
C GLN A 315 13.67 2.08 -22.54
N ASP A 316 12.69 1.25 -22.18
CA ASP A 316 11.32 1.68 -21.91
C ASP A 316 11.26 2.58 -20.69
N LEU A 317 12.06 2.28 -19.65
CA LEU A 317 12.19 3.10 -18.45
C LEU A 317 12.77 4.50 -18.78
N GLY A 318 13.86 4.56 -19.54
CA GLY A 318 14.43 5.84 -19.97
C GLY A 318 13.45 6.67 -20.80
N ARG A 319 12.69 6.02 -21.70
CA ARG A 319 11.65 6.68 -22.49
C ARG A 319 10.50 7.20 -21.61
N ALA A 320 10.06 6.45 -20.61
CA ALA A 320 9.00 6.88 -19.71
C ALA A 320 9.42 8.13 -18.91
N VAL A 321 10.64 8.16 -18.39
CA VAL A 321 11.22 9.33 -17.71
C VAL A 321 11.24 10.54 -18.65
N GLN A 322 11.73 10.37 -19.87
CA GLN A 322 11.79 11.43 -20.87
C GLN A 322 10.40 11.99 -21.20
N LEU A 323 9.39 11.13 -21.42
CA LEU A 323 8.02 11.57 -21.73
C LEU A 323 7.43 12.41 -20.58
N CYS A 324 7.63 12.00 -19.34
CA CYS A 324 7.16 12.77 -18.18
C CYS A 324 7.80 14.16 -18.12
N ARG A 325 9.11 14.25 -18.34
CA ARG A 325 9.83 15.53 -18.41
C ARG A 325 9.26 16.45 -19.50
N GLU A 326 9.03 15.90 -20.69
CA GLU A 326 8.50 16.66 -21.82
C GLU A 326 7.12 17.25 -21.56
N VAL A 327 6.27 16.57 -20.78
CA VAL A 327 4.92 17.06 -20.42
C VAL A 327 4.89 17.81 -19.07
N GLY A 328 6.01 17.89 -18.35
CA GLY A 328 6.11 18.58 -17.06
C GLY A 328 5.48 17.83 -15.89
N ILE A 329 5.62 16.49 -15.85
CA ILE A 329 5.29 15.63 -14.71
C ILE A 329 6.59 15.22 -14.02
N ARG A 330 6.67 15.38 -12.68
CA ARG A 330 7.83 14.93 -11.89
C ARG A 330 7.86 13.41 -11.78
N VAL A 331 9.06 12.85 -11.74
CA VAL A 331 9.25 11.39 -11.77
C VAL A 331 10.12 10.91 -10.62
N MET A 332 9.59 9.93 -9.90
CA MET A 332 10.37 9.02 -9.08
C MET A 332 10.45 7.65 -9.75
N VAL A 333 11.58 6.97 -9.65
CA VAL A 333 11.74 5.57 -9.99
C VAL A 333 12.08 4.78 -8.74
N ASP A 334 11.25 3.80 -8.38
CA ASP A 334 11.57 2.86 -7.32
C ASP A 334 12.40 1.69 -7.86
N LEU A 335 13.51 1.44 -7.18
CA LEU A 335 14.36 0.27 -7.37
C LEU A 335 14.16 -0.73 -6.25
N LEU A 336 14.23 -2.00 -6.59
CA LEU A 336 14.22 -3.11 -5.66
C LEU A 336 15.53 -3.90 -5.83
N LEU A 337 16.55 -3.48 -5.09
CA LEU A 337 17.90 -4.09 -5.15
C LEU A 337 18.01 -5.29 -4.20
N GLY A 338 18.88 -6.23 -4.52
CA GLY A 338 19.15 -7.38 -3.70
C GLY A 338 18.30 -8.62 -4.03
N GLY A 339 17.57 -8.65 -5.12
CA GLY A 339 16.78 -9.81 -5.51
C GLY A 339 17.60 -11.05 -5.90
N PRO A 340 16.94 -12.21 -6.10
CA PRO A 340 17.62 -13.45 -6.50
C PRO A 340 18.42 -13.28 -7.79
N GLY A 341 19.71 -13.60 -7.75
CA GLY A 341 20.59 -13.49 -8.90
C GLY A 341 21.21 -12.11 -9.13
N GLU A 342 20.91 -11.13 -8.29
CA GLU A 342 21.55 -9.82 -8.37
C GLU A 342 23.02 -9.90 -7.96
N THR A 343 23.86 -9.20 -8.70
CA THR A 343 25.31 -9.10 -8.50
C THR A 343 25.74 -7.64 -8.43
N HIS A 344 27.00 -7.41 -8.07
CA HIS A 344 27.58 -6.06 -8.12
C HIS A 344 27.42 -5.42 -9.51
N GLU A 345 27.64 -6.19 -10.58
CA GLU A 345 27.55 -5.71 -11.96
C GLU A 345 26.13 -5.28 -12.32
N THR A 346 25.10 -6.08 -11.96
CA THR A 346 23.71 -5.74 -12.29
C THR A 346 23.20 -4.55 -11.47
N ALA A 347 23.62 -4.40 -10.22
CA ALA A 347 23.33 -3.23 -9.40
C ALA A 347 24.03 -1.97 -9.99
N ALA A 348 25.30 -2.10 -10.40
CA ALA A 348 26.05 -1.03 -11.05
C ALA A 348 25.42 -0.61 -12.38
N GLU A 349 24.99 -1.55 -13.24
CA GLU A 349 24.23 -1.27 -14.47
C GLU A 349 22.98 -0.46 -14.18
N THR A 350 22.21 -0.87 -13.18
CA THR A 350 20.95 -0.20 -12.80
C THR A 350 21.18 1.23 -12.35
N ILE A 351 22.13 1.45 -11.44
CA ILE A 351 22.42 2.78 -10.90
C ILE A 351 23.03 3.68 -11.98
N ALA A 352 23.99 3.16 -12.77
CA ALA A 352 24.62 3.92 -13.84
C ALA A 352 23.59 4.35 -14.92
N PHE A 353 22.65 3.47 -15.27
CA PHE A 353 21.59 3.82 -16.20
C PHE A 353 20.76 5.01 -15.72
N LEU A 354 20.27 4.96 -14.47
CA LEU A 354 19.43 6.03 -13.93
C LEU A 354 20.20 7.34 -13.72
N LYS A 355 21.49 7.27 -13.36
CA LYS A 355 22.37 8.46 -13.34
C LYS A 355 22.45 9.13 -14.70
N GLY A 356 22.35 8.39 -15.79
CA GLY A 356 22.31 8.88 -17.17
C GLY A 356 20.97 9.42 -17.64
N THR A 357 19.92 9.37 -16.81
CA THR A 357 18.59 9.88 -17.14
C THR A 357 18.31 11.22 -16.46
N ASP A 358 17.24 11.89 -16.90
CA ASP A 358 16.75 13.14 -16.28
C ASP A 358 15.67 12.85 -15.22
N VAL A 359 15.75 11.72 -14.50
CA VAL A 359 14.84 11.39 -13.40
C VAL A 359 14.96 12.42 -12.27
N ASP A 360 13.84 12.82 -11.67
CA ASP A 360 13.85 13.77 -10.55
C ASP A 360 14.40 13.15 -9.28
N CYS A 361 14.00 11.91 -8.96
CA CYS A 361 14.58 11.14 -7.87
C CYS A 361 14.43 9.62 -8.07
N VAL A 362 15.22 8.87 -7.30
CA VAL A 362 15.27 7.41 -7.33
C VAL A 362 15.22 6.88 -5.90
N GLY A 363 14.29 5.97 -5.61
CA GLY A 363 14.27 5.22 -4.36
C GLY A 363 15.10 3.94 -4.50
N ALA A 364 16.21 3.84 -3.80
CA ALA A 364 17.13 2.70 -3.87
C ALA A 364 16.93 1.73 -2.68
N ALA A 365 15.75 1.10 -2.57
CA ALA A 365 15.51 0.11 -1.54
C ALA A 365 16.37 -1.15 -1.78
N CYS A 366 17.04 -1.62 -0.72
CA CYS A 366 17.88 -2.83 -0.76
C CYS A 366 17.31 -3.87 0.20
N ALA A 367 16.78 -4.91 -0.32
CA ALA A 367 16.17 -6.11 0.25
C ALA A 367 14.73 -6.33 -0.24
N VAL A 368 14.41 -7.57 -0.53
CA VAL A 368 13.10 -7.99 -1.06
C VAL A 368 12.30 -8.67 0.04
N ARG A 369 11.15 -8.11 0.42
CA ARG A 369 10.22 -8.72 1.37
C ARG A 369 9.66 -10.03 0.78
N ILE A 370 9.71 -11.12 1.52
CA ILE A 370 9.20 -12.43 1.10
C ILE A 370 7.78 -12.62 1.63
N TYR A 371 6.82 -12.77 0.73
CA TYR A 371 5.44 -13.10 1.06
C TYR A 371 5.10 -14.53 0.61
N PRO A 372 4.34 -15.32 1.42
CA PRO A 372 3.89 -16.64 0.98
C PRO A 372 2.95 -16.53 -0.23
N GLY A 373 3.00 -17.53 -1.10
CA GLY A 373 2.18 -17.55 -2.32
C GLY A 373 2.68 -16.66 -3.46
N THR A 374 3.84 -16.01 -3.30
CA THR A 374 4.52 -15.27 -4.37
C THR A 374 5.58 -16.14 -5.04
N GLY A 375 6.00 -15.76 -6.24
CA GLY A 375 7.10 -16.43 -6.94
C GLY A 375 8.46 -16.37 -6.23
N MET A 376 8.58 -15.48 -5.25
CA MET A 376 9.80 -15.33 -4.45
C MET A 376 10.10 -16.58 -3.63
N VAL A 377 9.07 -17.17 -2.99
CA VAL A 377 9.23 -18.42 -2.22
C VAL A 377 9.72 -19.53 -3.12
N GLU A 378 9.06 -19.72 -4.27
CA GLU A 378 9.48 -20.73 -5.27
C GLU A 378 10.93 -20.52 -5.77
N ALA A 379 11.35 -19.27 -5.93
CA ALA A 379 12.70 -18.94 -6.37
C ALA A 379 13.75 -19.31 -5.30
N LEU A 380 13.43 -19.12 -4.03
CA LEU A 380 14.30 -19.49 -2.92
C LEU A 380 14.36 -21.00 -2.69
N GLU A 381 13.23 -21.71 -2.79
CA GLU A 381 13.18 -23.18 -2.70
C GLU A 381 14.03 -23.85 -3.77
N ARG A 382 14.12 -23.27 -4.97
CA ARG A 382 15.03 -23.77 -6.03
C ARG A 382 16.53 -23.58 -5.69
N GLN A 383 16.87 -22.67 -4.77
CA GLN A 383 18.26 -22.48 -4.30
C GLN A 383 18.63 -23.46 -3.18
N GLY A 384 17.68 -24.17 -2.58
CA GLY A 384 17.89 -25.11 -1.49
C GLY A 384 16.94 -24.92 -0.32
N ALA A 385 17.28 -25.48 0.84
CA ALA A 385 16.47 -25.31 2.05
C ALA A 385 16.41 -23.85 2.48
N ILE A 386 15.21 -23.31 2.60
CA ILE A 386 15.00 -21.88 2.88
C ILE A 386 15.67 -21.45 4.18
N GLU A 387 15.59 -22.27 5.23
CA GLU A 387 16.18 -21.97 6.55
C GLU A 387 17.71 -21.79 6.50
N GLN A 388 18.37 -22.38 5.51
CA GLN A 388 19.81 -22.32 5.31
C GLN A 388 20.24 -21.30 4.25
N ASN A 389 19.28 -20.58 3.66
CA ASN A 389 19.59 -19.64 2.59
C ASN A 389 20.36 -18.43 3.15
N PRO A 390 21.61 -18.18 2.68
CA PRO A 390 22.47 -17.12 3.20
C PRO A 390 21.98 -15.72 2.89
N GLY A 391 21.02 -15.58 1.95
CA GLY A 391 20.41 -14.30 1.59
C GLY A 391 19.30 -13.86 2.53
N LEU A 392 18.84 -14.69 3.47
CA LEU A 392 17.76 -14.31 4.37
C LEU A 392 18.19 -13.25 5.38
N ARG A 393 17.31 -12.27 5.56
CA ARG A 393 17.42 -11.19 6.55
C ARG A 393 16.17 -11.19 7.43
N ARG A 394 16.34 -11.24 8.75
CA ARG A 394 15.25 -11.27 9.72
C ARG A 394 15.71 -10.87 11.13
N LYS A 395 14.82 -10.25 11.91
CA LYS A 395 15.07 -9.85 13.31
C LYS A 395 14.49 -10.81 14.36
N TYR A 396 14.24 -12.05 14.03
CA TYR A 396 13.68 -13.05 14.92
C TYR A 396 14.48 -14.35 14.88
N THR A 397 14.35 -15.18 15.91
CA THR A 397 14.94 -16.52 16.02
C THR A 397 13.89 -17.60 15.78
N GLY A 398 14.32 -18.82 15.43
CA GLY A 398 13.43 -19.95 15.20
C GLY A 398 13.20 -20.29 13.74
N PRO A 399 12.24 -21.16 13.41
CA PRO A 399 11.93 -21.55 12.05
C PRO A 399 11.57 -20.34 11.18
N VAL A 400 11.89 -20.42 9.86
CA VAL A 400 11.48 -19.37 8.92
C VAL A 400 9.99 -19.34 8.84
N ASP A 401 9.44 -18.20 9.18
CA ASP A 401 8.00 -17.93 9.18
C ASP A 401 7.76 -16.61 8.44
N PHE A 402 7.29 -16.69 7.22
CA PHE A 402 7.06 -15.51 6.40
C PHE A 402 5.93 -14.60 6.94
N PHE A 403 5.18 -15.04 7.91
CA PHE A 403 4.25 -14.20 8.65
C PHE A 403 4.95 -13.09 9.43
N ARG A 404 6.15 -13.39 9.95
CA ARG A 404 7.06 -12.39 10.50
C ARG A 404 7.87 -11.77 9.36
N PRO A 405 8.21 -10.46 9.42
CA PRO A 405 8.99 -9.81 8.38
C PRO A 405 10.30 -10.55 8.08
N THR A 406 10.37 -11.12 6.88
CA THR A 406 11.54 -11.86 6.39
C THR A 406 11.88 -11.30 5.02
N PHE A 407 13.12 -10.91 4.84
CA PHE A 407 13.62 -10.31 3.61
C PHE A 407 14.69 -11.19 2.99
N TYR A 408 14.97 -10.96 1.74
CA TYR A 408 16.06 -11.56 1.01
C TYR A 408 16.97 -10.50 0.42
N VAL A 409 18.27 -10.73 0.52
CA VAL A 409 19.29 -9.97 -0.20
C VAL A 409 20.26 -10.95 -0.82
N SER A 410 20.57 -10.79 -2.12
CA SER A 410 21.51 -11.65 -2.83
C SER A 410 22.88 -11.66 -2.14
N PRO A 411 23.41 -12.83 -1.79
CA PRO A 411 24.75 -12.92 -1.19
C PRO A 411 25.88 -12.41 -2.09
N ALA A 412 25.63 -12.34 -3.40
CA ALA A 412 26.61 -11.82 -4.37
C ALA A 412 26.84 -10.29 -4.26
N LEU A 413 25.99 -9.57 -3.50
CA LEU A 413 26.22 -8.16 -3.17
C LEU A 413 27.18 -7.96 -1.98
N GLY A 414 27.70 -9.05 -1.41
CA GLY A 414 28.67 -9.00 -0.32
C GLY A 414 28.04 -8.90 1.08
N SER A 415 28.86 -8.56 2.06
CA SER A 415 28.48 -8.51 3.46
C SER A 415 27.72 -7.25 3.86
N ASP A 416 27.90 -6.15 3.12
CA ASP A 416 27.20 -4.88 3.33
C ASP A 416 26.62 -4.35 2.00
N PRO A 417 25.45 -4.85 1.60
CA PRO A 417 24.80 -4.45 0.36
C PRO A 417 24.41 -2.96 0.33
N ALA A 418 24.06 -2.39 1.49
CA ALA A 418 23.68 -0.98 1.57
C ALA A 418 24.90 -0.07 1.31
N ALA A 419 26.06 -0.37 1.90
CA ALA A 419 27.29 0.36 1.62
C ALA A 419 27.70 0.23 0.15
N LEU A 420 27.60 -0.96 -0.44
CA LEU A 420 27.84 -1.15 -1.88
C LEU A 420 26.95 -0.25 -2.74
N VAL A 421 25.66 -0.22 -2.48
CA VAL A 421 24.72 0.61 -3.24
C VAL A 421 25.03 2.10 -3.05
N LYS A 422 25.38 2.52 -1.83
CA LYS A 422 25.77 3.89 -1.53
C LYS A 422 27.05 4.28 -2.30
N ASP A 423 28.05 3.41 -2.36
CA ASP A 423 29.28 3.63 -3.14
C ASP A 423 28.98 3.78 -4.63
N LEU A 424 28.08 2.98 -5.19
CA LEU A 424 27.66 3.08 -6.59
C LEU A 424 26.88 4.38 -6.87
N ILE A 425 26.05 4.84 -5.95
CA ILE A 425 25.35 6.12 -6.00
C ILE A 425 26.37 7.27 -5.99
N ALA A 426 27.43 7.15 -5.22
CA ALA A 426 28.55 8.12 -5.16
C ALA A 426 28.08 9.57 -4.93
N GLY A 427 27.15 9.77 -3.99
CA GLY A 427 26.66 11.09 -3.58
C GLY A 427 25.74 11.81 -4.58
N ASP A 428 25.15 11.11 -5.55
CA ASP A 428 24.13 11.68 -6.43
C ASP A 428 22.86 11.97 -5.61
N GLU A 429 22.59 13.24 -5.34
CA GLU A 429 21.51 13.72 -4.47
C GLU A 429 20.09 13.35 -4.95
N ARG A 430 19.95 12.90 -6.18
CA ARG A 430 18.66 12.38 -6.71
C ARG A 430 18.26 11.05 -6.10
N PHE A 431 19.23 10.30 -5.53
CA PHE A 431 18.97 9.01 -4.94
C PHE A 431 18.61 9.13 -3.45
N PHE A 432 17.52 8.46 -3.06
CA PHE A 432 17.26 8.09 -1.68
C PHE A 432 17.99 6.78 -1.40
N GLU A 433 19.10 6.88 -0.65
CA GLU A 433 20.00 5.77 -0.38
C GLU A 433 19.34 4.69 0.50
N PRO A 434 19.74 3.41 0.40
CA PRO A 434 19.26 2.37 1.30
C PRO A 434 19.79 2.61 2.71
N THR A 435 18.98 2.27 3.71
CA THR A 435 19.38 2.32 5.12
C THR A 435 20.37 1.21 5.43
N ALA A 436 21.46 1.52 6.10
CA ALA A 436 22.43 0.55 6.58
C ALA A 436 21.83 -0.38 7.66
N GLU A 437 22.28 -1.65 7.72
CA GLU A 437 21.81 -2.60 8.76
C GLU A 437 22.19 -2.15 10.19
N GLN A 438 23.27 -1.38 10.32
CA GLN A 438 23.69 -0.70 11.55
C GLN A 438 23.78 0.81 11.22
N PRO A 439 22.70 1.55 11.35
CA PRO A 439 22.71 2.96 11.01
C PRO A 439 23.59 3.74 11.98
N ASP A 440 24.57 4.45 11.46
CA ASP A 440 25.18 5.57 12.17
C ASP A 440 24.11 6.66 12.38
N ALA A 441 24.21 7.43 13.42
CA ALA A 441 23.21 8.45 13.81
C ALA A 441 22.94 9.54 12.73
N GLU A 442 23.67 9.52 11.63
CA GLU A 442 23.62 10.50 10.54
C GLU A 442 23.00 9.97 9.24
N THR A 443 22.56 8.68 9.18
CA THR A 443 21.95 8.14 7.95
C THR A 443 20.49 8.57 7.82
N THR A 444 20.20 9.35 6.77
CA THR A 444 18.83 9.67 6.37
C THR A 444 18.11 8.39 5.91
N ASP A 445 17.12 7.96 6.66
CA ASP A 445 16.31 6.80 6.32
C ASP A 445 15.41 7.12 5.11
N HIS A 446 15.40 6.23 4.11
CA HIS A 446 14.45 6.28 2.99
C HIS A 446 13.02 5.88 3.42
N ASN A 447 12.84 5.33 4.60
CA ASN A 447 11.53 4.99 5.12
C ASN A 447 10.71 6.25 5.40
N TYR A 448 9.51 6.33 4.81
CA TYR A 448 8.59 7.44 5.04
C TYR A 448 7.90 7.36 6.42
N ASN A 449 7.88 6.18 7.04
CA ASN A 449 7.22 5.95 8.31
C ASN A 449 8.02 6.61 9.43
N ASP A 450 7.33 7.44 10.20
CA ASP A 450 7.91 8.19 11.33
C ASP A 450 9.08 9.11 10.95
N ASN A 451 9.21 9.47 9.66
CA ASN A 451 10.21 10.40 9.18
C ASN A 451 9.92 11.83 9.70
N ALA A 452 10.75 12.33 10.60
CA ALA A 452 10.54 13.60 11.30
C ALA A 452 10.51 14.79 10.33
N ASP A 453 11.44 14.85 9.36
CA ASP A 453 11.54 15.96 8.41
C ASP A 453 10.28 16.04 7.52
N LEU A 454 9.79 14.88 7.08
CA LEU A 454 8.56 14.79 6.31
C LEU A 454 7.34 15.24 7.14
N VAL A 455 7.22 14.77 8.38
CA VAL A 455 6.13 15.13 9.29
C VAL A 455 6.13 16.62 9.55
N ASP A 456 7.28 17.23 9.80
CA ASP A 456 7.42 18.66 10.10
C ASP A 456 7.16 19.51 8.85
N ALA A 457 7.63 19.10 7.68
CA ALA A 457 7.32 19.78 6.42
C ALA A 457 5.81 19.80 6.13
N ILE A 458 5.14 18.68 6.34
CA ILE A 458 3.68 18.58 6.13
C ILE A 458 2.93 19.46 7.14
N ARG A 459 3.34 19.50 8.40
CA ARG A 459 2.79 20.41 9.42
C ARG A 459 3.02 21.88 9.07
N ALA A 460 4.14 22.18 8.43
CA ALA A 460 4.45 23.51 7.91
C ALA A 460 3.70 23.87 6.62
N GLY A 461 2.88 22.95 6.08
CA GLY A 461 2.02 23.20 4.92
C GLY A 461 2.46 22.54 3.62
N ALA A 462 3.49 21.68 3.62
CA ALA A 462 3.85 20.92 2.42
C ALA A 462 2.71 19.94 2.05
N ARG A 463 2.46 19.80 0.74
CA ARG A 463 1.40 18.94 0.20
C ARG A 463 1.90 18.24 -1.06
N GLY A 464 1.76 16.91 -1.14
CA GLY A 464 2.22 16.11 -2.26
C GLY A 464 2.51 14.67 -1.89
N ALA A 465 3.07 13.91 -2.85
CA ALA A 465 3.66 12.61 -2.56
C ALA A 465 4.87 12.80 -1.62
N TYR A 466 5.11 11.84 -0.74
CA TYR A 466 6.16 11.95 0.29
C TYR A 466 7.56 12.12 -0.32
N TRP A 467 7.84 11.38 -1.40
CA TRP A 467 9.09 11.54 -2.12
C TRP A 467 9.27 12.93 -2.71
N ASP A 468 8.19 13.53 -3.19
CA ASP A 468 8.19 14.87 -3.80
C ASP A 468 8.44 15.96 -2.75
N ILE A 469 7.83 15.82 -1.57
CA ILE A 469 8.06 16.70 -0.43
C ILE A 469 9.52 16.59 0.04
N LEU A 470 10.06 15.38 0.19
CA LEU A 470 11.45 15.17 0.61
C LEU A 470 12.45 15.69 -0.43
N LEU A 471 12.16 15.53 -1.72
CA LEU A 471 12.98 16.09 -2.78
C LEU A 471 13.04 17.63 -2.72
N ASP A 472 11.90 18.27 -2.46
CA ASP A 472 11.84 19.72 -2.30
C ASP A 472 12.60 20.20 -1.05
N LEU A 473 12.62 19.43 0.04
CA LEU A 473 13.42 19.74 1.24
C LEU A 473 14.92 19.68 0.96
N ARG A 474 15.39 18.69 0.17
CA ARG A 474 16.82 18.57 -0.20
C ARG A 474 17.30 19.69 -1.10
N ARG A 475 16.41 20.31 -1.88
CA ARG A 475 16.73 21.39 -2.83
C ARG A 475 16.72 22.79 -2.20
N ARG A 476 16.31 22.90 -0.94
CA ARG A 476 16.33 24.15 -0.15
C ARG A 476 17.65 24.31 0.62
#